data_a1258305722264966fddd6a77bffa102
#
_entry.id   a1258305722264966fddd6a77bffa102
#
_cell.length_a   1.000
_cell.length_b   1.000
_cell.length_c   1.000
_cell.angle_alpha   90.00
_cell.angle_beta   90.00
_cell.angle_gamma   90.00
#
_symmetry.space_group_name_H-M   'P 1'
#
loop_
_entity.id
_entity.type
_entity.pdbx_description
1 polymer ?
#
loop_
_entity_poly.entity_id
_entity_poly.type
_entity_poly.pdbx_seq_one_letter_code
_entity_poly.pdbx_strand_id
1 'polypeptide(L)'
;MRVFFDTNVIMDTMIEGRPSSEASRQIAQLAKLDVIRISISALSIADAVYSCRKLFDHKAISTSVDAMRKTWRVLKLDEYNIFDALRSDCPNFEDALQISIAEGDCDVIVTNNTKHFKGHTALEVCTPEEFLARVSAV
;
A
#
# COMPACT_ATOMS: atom_id res chain seq x y z
N MET A 1 6.68 0.25 -13.82
CA MET A 1 5.34 0.06 -13.24
C MET A 1 5.30 0.67 -11.85
N ARG A 2 4.28 1.45 -11.58
CA ARG A 2 4.09 2.14 -10.30
C ARG A 2 3.05 1.38 -9.48
N VAL A 3 3.44 0.87 -8.33
CA VAL A 3 2.65 -0.04 -7.51
C VAL A 3 2.26 0.65 -6.21
N PHE A 4 0.97 0.68 -5.91
CA PHE A 4 0.47 1.22 -4.64
C PHE A 4 0.29 0.08 -3.64
N PHE A 5 0.90 0.21 -2.46
CA PHE A 5 0.73 -0.72 -1.36
C PHE A 5 -0.34 -0.21 -0.40
N ASP A 6 -1.41 -0.99 -0.24
CA ASP A 6 -2.40 -0.73 0.81
C ASP A 6 -1.77 -0.96 2.19
N THR A 7 -2.38 -0.41 3.23
CA THR A 7 -1.87 -0.46 4.61
C THR A 7 -1.55 -1.89 5.07
N ASN A 8 -2.42 -2.86 4.77
CA ASN A 8 -2.20 -4.24 5.19
C ASN A 8 -0.97 -4.88 4.53
N VAL A 9 -0.62 -4.45 3.31
CA VAL A 9 0.57 -4.93 2.61
C VAL A 9 1.84 -4.30 3.22
N ILE A 10 1.77 -3.03 3.61
CA ILE A 10 2.86 -2.39 4.36
C ILE A 10 3.11 -3.17 5.66
N MET A 11 2.04 -3.51 6.38
CA MET A 11 2.14 -4.28 7.62
C MET A 11 2.75 -5.66 7.40
N ASP A 12 2.46 -6.30 6.26
CA ASP A 12 3.08 -7.57 5.88
C ASP A 12 4.60 -7.46 5.81
N THR A 13 5.13 -6.32 5.38
CA THR A 13 6.58 -6.12 5.32
C THR A 13 7.18 -5.83 6.69
N MET A 14 6.38 -5.32 7.64
CA MET A 14 6.85 -4.96 8.99
C MET A 14 6.74 -6.12 9.97
N ILE A 15 5.76 -6.99 9.81
CA ILE A 15 5.42 -8.06 10.76
C ILE A 15 5.64 -9.41 10.10
N GLU A 16 6.53 -10.23 10.65
CA GLU A 16 6.74 -11.59 10.17
C GLU A 16 5.56 -12.49 10.54
N GLY A 17 5.34 -13.53 9.73
CA GLY A 17 4.35 -14.56 10.02
C GLY A 17 2.93 -14.24 9.60
N ARG A 18 2.65 -13.08 9.03
CA ARG A 18 1.36 -12.81 8.41
C ARG A 18 1.25 -13.62 7.12
N PRO A 19 0.03 -14.03 6.70
CA PRO A 19 -0.14 -14.89 5.52
C PRO A 19 0.56 -14.39 4.26
N SER A 20 0.60 -13.09 4.03
CA SER A 20 1.21 -12.52 2.82
C SER A 20 2.58 -11.87 3.07
N SER A 21 3.19 -12.05 4.24
CA SER A 21 4.48 -11.43 4.55
C SER A 21 5.58 -11.79 3.56
N GLU A 22 5.69 -13.05 3.19
CA GLU A 22 6.69 -13.52 2.24
C GLU A 22 6.49 -12.86 0.87
N ALA A 23 5.27 -12.90 0.33
CA ALA A 23 4.98 -12.32 -0.97
C ALA A 23 5.21 -10.81 -0.97
N SER A 24 4.74 -10.11 0.06
CA SER A 24 4.89 -8.66 0.16
C SER A 24 6.37 -8.25 0.24
N ARG A 25 7.19 -9.01 0.95
CA ARG A 25 8.63 -8.76 1.02
C ARG A 25 9.33 -9.00 -0.31
N GLN A 26 8.91 -10.02 -1.06
CA GLN A 26 9.45 -10.26 -2.40
C GLN A 26 9.14 -9.10 -3.34
N ILE A 27 7.95 -8.52 -3.26
CA ILE A 27 7.60 -7.34 -4.05
C ILE A 27 8.50 -6.16 -3.64
N ALA A 28 8.70 -5.95 -2.34
CA ALA A 28 9.59 -4.90 -1.85
C ALA A 28 11.02 -5.08 -2.37
N GLN A 29 11.48 -6.32 -2.52
CA GLN A 29 12.78 -6.61 -3.10
C GLN A 29 12.86 -6.21 -4.56
N LEU A 30 11.80 -6.40 -5.33
CA LEU A 30 11.75 -5.95 -6.73
C LEU A 30 11.92 -4.43 -6.83
N ALA A 31 11.38 -3.68 -5.87
CA ALA A 31 11.56 -2.23 -5.84
C ALA A 31 13.01 -1.85 -5.55
N LYS A 32 13.68 -2.58 -4.68
CA LYS A 32 15.12 -2.37 -4.41
C LYS A 32 15.99 -2.62 -5.63
N LEU A 33 15.54 -3.48 -6.52
CA LEU A 33 16.22 -3.81 -7.78
C LEU A 33 15.78 -2.90 -8.95
N ASP A 34 14.99 -1.87 -8.66
CA ASP A 34 14.46 -0.92 -9.64
C ASP A 34 13.59 -1.57 -10.73
N VAL A 35 13.03 -2.75 -10.48
CA VAL A 35 12.13 -3.42 -11.41
C VAL A 35 10.75 -2.75 -11.39
N ILE A 36 10.33 -2.29 -10.22
CA ILE A 36 9.07 -1.57 -10.01
C ILE A 36 9.32 -0.37 -9.09
N ARG A 37 8.33 0.52 -9.00
CA ARG A 37 8.33 1.61 -8.02
C ARG A 37 7.16 1.42 -7.08
N ILE A 38 7.41 1.42 -5.79
CA ILE A 38 6.37 1.31 -4.77
C ILE A 38 6.03 2.70 -4.25
N SER A 39 4.74 2.98 -4.18
CA SER A 39 4.19 4.18 -3.54
C SER A 39 3.25 3.78 -2.41
N ILE A 40 3.26 4.57 -1.35
CA ILE A 40 2.37 4.40 -0.20
C ILE A 40 1.77 5.75 0.14
N SER A 41 0.60 5.76 0.79
CA SER A 41 0.00 7.02 1.20
C SER A 41 0.50 7.44 2.59
N ALA A 42 0.50 8.76 2.83
CA ALA A 42 0.75 9.29 4.16
C ALA A 42 -0.29 8.75 5.17
N LEU A 43 -1.53 8.53 4.72
CA LEU A 43 -2.58 7.92 5.54
C LEU A 43 -2.20 6.50 5.98
N SER A 44 -1.65 5.70 5.06
CA SER A 44 -1.22 4.33 5.37
C SER A 44 -0.11 4.28 6.39
N ILE A 45 0.81 5.25 6.37
CA ILE A 45 1.87 5.32 7.38
C ILE A 45 1.26 5.52 8.76
N ALA A 46 0.33 6.46 8.90
CA ALA A 46 -0.34 6.71 10.18
C ALA A 46 -1.09 5.48 10.68
N ASP A 47 -1.82 4.81 9.78
CA ASP A 47 -2.58 3.61 10.12
C ASP A 47 -1.68 2.45 10.53
N ALA A 48 -0.59 2.22 9.80
CA ALA A 48 0.35 1.14 10.10
C ALA A 48 1.04 1.38 11.45
N VAL A 49 1.47 2.61 11.72
CA VAL A 49 2.08 2.98 12.99
C VAL A 49 1.10 2.72 14.14
N TYR A 50 -0.14 3.17 14.00
CA TYR A 50 -1.16 2.94 15.02
C TYR A 50 -1.39 1.45 15.26
N SER A 51 -1.50 0.67 14.19
CA SER A 51 -1.75 -0.78 14.28
C SER A 51 -0.58 -1.54 14.91
N CYS A 52 0.64 -1.06 14.71
CA CYS A 52 1.84 -1.72 15.23
C CYS A 52 2.30 -1.22 16.61
N ARG A 53 1.62 -0.24 17.19
CA ARG A 53 2.09 0.43 18.43
C ARG A 53 2.28 -0.48 19.64
N LYS A 54 1.55 -1.60 19.67
CA LYS A 54 1.66 -2.57 20.77
C LYS A 54 2.67 -3.68 20.50
N LEU A 55 3.11 -3.83 19.24
CA LEU A 55 4.03 -4.88 18.82
C LEU A 55 5.48 -4.42 18.81
N PHE A 56 5.70 -3.14 18.60
CA PHE A 56 7.05 -2.57 18.45
C PHE A 56 7.17 -1.30 19.30
N ASP A 57 8.38 -1.05 19.80
CA ASP A 57 8.66 0.20 20.51
C ASP A 57 8.78 1.36 19.52
N HIS A 58 8.79 2.58 20.08
CA HIS A 58 8.86 3.81 19.29
C HIS A 58 10.08 3.84 18.36
N LYS A 59 11.23 3.39 18.83
CA LYS A 59 12.47 3.40 18.05
C LYS A 59 12.37 2.47 16.83
N ALA A 60 11.84 1.26 17.03
CA ALA A 60 11.66 0.29 15.95
C ALA A 60 10.69 0.83 14.90
N ILE A 61 9.57 1.43 15.33
CA ILE A 61 8.59 2.03 14.43
C ILE A 61 9.23 3.19 13.63
N SER A 62 9.93 4.08 14.30
CA SER A 62 10.56 5.22 13.64
C SER A 62 11.60 4.78 12.62
N THR A 63 12.38 3.76 12.93
CA THR A 63 13.36 3.18 12.01
C THR A 63 12.68 2.60 10.77
N SER A 64 11.58 1.87 10.96
CA SER A 64 10.81 1.30 9.84
C SER A 64 10.22 2.39 8.95
N VAL A 65 9.62 3.41 9.54
CA VAL A 65 9.02 4.53 8.79
C VAL A 65 10.10 5.29 8.00
N ASP A 66 11.25 5.52 8.62
CA ASP A 66 12.36 6.20 7.93
C ASP A 66 12.86 5.38 6.74
N ALA A 67 12.94 4.06 6.89
CA ALA A 67 13.32 3.17 5.79
C ALA A 67 12.29 3.22 4.65
N MET A 68 11.00 3.24 4.98
CA MET A 68 9.94 3.36 3.98
C MET A 68 10.06 4.64 3.16
N ARG A 69 10.22 5.78 3.83
CA ARG A 69 10.31 7.06 3.12
C ARG A 69 11.57 7.17 2.26
N LYS A 70 12.63 6.44 2.60
CA LYS A 70 13.88 6.44 1.81
C LYS A 70 13.80 5.53 0.59
N THR A 71 13.00 4.46 0.66
CA THR A 71 12.95 3.43 -0.38
C THR A 71 11.69 3.49 -1.23
N TRP A 72 10.58 4.01 -0.69
CA TRP A 72 9.30 4.11 -1.39
C TRP A 72 8.88 5.57 -1.49
N ARG A 73 8.00 5.85 -2.43
CA ARG A 73 7.44 7.19 -2.58
C ARG A 73 6.24 7.34 -1.64
N VAL A 74 6.26 8.39 -0.84
CA VAL A 74 5.12 8.71 0.04
C VAL A 74 4.23 9.73 -0.67
N LEU A 75 2.97 9.34 -0.88
CA LEU A 75 1.97 10.18 -1.54
C LEU A 75 1.17 10.94 -0.48
N LYS A 76 0.92 12.20 -0.77
CA LYS A 76 0.18 13.08 0.15
C LYS A 76 -1.30 12.73 0.19
N LEU A 77 -1.94 13.03 1.32
CA LEU A 77 -3.38 13.09 1.49
C LEU A 77 -3.73 14.56 1.66
N ASP A 78 -4.51 15.11 0.72
CA ASP A 78 -4.91 16.51 0.80
C ASP A 78 -6.42 16.69 0.61
N GLU A 79 -6.86 17.95 0.59
CA GLU A 79 -8.27 18.29 0.45
C GLU A 79 -8.90 17.70 -0.82
N TYR A 80 -8.14 17.62 -1.91
CA TYR A 80 -8.64 17.04 -3.15
C TYR A 80 -9.07 15.59 -2.96
N ASN A 81 -8.27 14.80 -2.24
CA ASN A 81 -8.57 13.39 -1.98
C ASN A 81 -9.83 13.23 -1.13
N ILE A 82 -10.03 14.13 -0.15
CA ILE A 82 -11.22 14.12 0.69
C ILE A 82 -12.46 14.41 -0.15
N PHE A 83 -12.37 15.43 -1.00
CA PHE A 83 -13.47 15.81 -1.88
C PHE A 83 -13.81 14.67 -2.85
N ASP A 84 -12.80 14.08 -3.44
CA ASP A 84 -12.94 12.96 -4.38
C ASP A 84 -13.58 11.74 -3.70
N ALA A 85 -13.14 11.41 -2.48
CA ALA A 85 -13.70 10.30 -1.70
C ALA A 85 -15.16 10.51 -1.34
N LEU A 86 -15.56 11.74 -1.03
CA LEU A 86 -16.95 12.08 -0.73
C LEU A 86 -17.88 11.84 -1.92
N ARG A 87 -17.36 11.89 -3.13
CA ARG A 87 -18.11 11.67 -4.37
C ARG A 87 -18.02 10.24 -4.88
N SER A 88 -17.23 9.41 -4.24
CA SER A 88 -17.03 8.02 -4.62
C SER A 88 -18.23 7.16 -4.23
N ASP A 89 -18.45 6.09 -4.98
CA ASP A 89 -19.44 5.06 -4.64
C ASP A 89 -18.87 3.98 -3.70
N CYS A 90 -17.58 4.08 -3.37
CA CYS A 90 -16.93 3.14 -2.46
C CYS A 90 -17.54 3.27 -1.06
N PRO A 91 -18.08 2.18 -0.48
CA PRO A 91 -18.81 2.27 0.80
C PRO A 91 -17.94 2.58 2.01
N ASN A 92 -16.63 2.31 1.94
CA ASN A 92 -15.70 2.62 3.02
C ASN A 92 -14.93 3.90 2.66
N PHE A 93 -15.07 4.94 3.49
CA PHE A 93 -14.46 6.24 3.21
C PHE A 93 -12.95 6.19 3.15
N GLU A 94 -12.31 5.42 4.04
CA GLU A 94 -10.86 5.29 4.05
C GLU A 94 -10.36 4.60 2.77
N ASP A 95 -11.05 3.54 2.32
CA ASP A 95 -10.72 2.88 1.07
C ASP A 95 -10.87 3.85 -0.11
N ALA A 96 -11.91 4.69 -0.09
CA ALA A 96 -12.12 5.71 -1.11
C ALA A 96 -10.97 6.73 -1.13
N LEU A 97 -10.45 7.12 0.04
CA LEU A 97 -9.27 8.00 0.13
C LEU A 97 -8.04 7.31 -0.49
N GLN A 98 -7.81 6.05 -0.15
CA GLN A 98 -6.67 5.30 -0.69
C GLN A 98 -6.76 5.18 -2.22
N ILE A 99 -7.95 4.91 -2.73
CA ILE A 99 -8.18 4.85 -4.19
C ILE A 99 -7.85 6.18 -4.84
N SER A 100 -8.34 7.27 -4.29
CA SER A 100 -8.09 8.62 -4.83
C SER A 100 -6.59 8.92 -4.88
N ILE A 101 -5.87 8.59 -3.80
CA ILE A 101 -4.42 8.81 -3.73
C ILE A 101 -3.69 7.93 -4.76
N ALA A 102 -4.05 6.66 -4.86
CA ALA A 102 -3.42 5.72 -5.78
C ALA A 102 -3.64 6.11 -7.24
N GLU A 103 -4.87 6.51 -7.59
CA GLU A 103 -5.21 6.87 -8.97
C GLU A 103 -4.42 8.07 -9.49
N GLY A 104 -3.96 8.92 -8.61
CA GLY A 104 -3.16 10.09 -9.00
C GLY A 104 -1.74 9.75 -9.44
N ASP A 105 -1.22 8.57 -9.09
CA ASP A 105 0.22 8.28 -9.29
C ASP A 105 0.54 6.84 -9.70
N CYS A 106 -0.36 5.90 -9.51
CA CYS A 106 -0.04 4.47 -9.63
C CYS A 106 -0.79 3.78 -10.77
N ASP A 107 -0.29 2.59 -11.14
CA ASP A 107 -0.88 1.76 -12.21
C ASP A 107 -1.65 0.57 -11.63
N VAL A 108 -1.28 0.13 -10.43
CA VAL A 108 -1.88 -1.05 -9.79
C VAL A 108 -1.94 -0.85 -8.27
N ILE A 109 -3.01 -1.36 -7.66
CA ILE A 109 -3.17 -1.41 -6.20
C ILE A 109 -2.94 -2.84 -5.75
N VAL A 110 -1.98 -3.03 -4.83
CA VAL A 110 -1.73 -4.33 -4.20
C VAL A 110 -2.32 -4.28 -2.80
N THR A 111 -3.24 -5.19 -2.51
CA THR A 111 -3.97 -5.25 -1.25
C THR A 111 -4.35 -6.68 -0.92
N ASN A 112 -4.46 -7.00 0.37
CA ASN A 112 -5.01 -8.28 0.82
C ASN A 112 -6.55 -8.29 0.79
N ASN A 113 -7.18 -7.12 0.64
CA ASN A 113 -8.64 -6.94 0.65
C ASN A 113 -9.14 -6.49 -0.73
N THR A 114 -8.88 -7.27 -1.76
CA THR A 114 -9.21 -6.89 -3.15
C THR A 114 -10.68 -6.54 -3.33
N LYS A 115 -11.58 -7.19 -2.59
CA LYS A 115 -13.03 -6.94 -2.69
C LYS A 115 -13.42 -5.52 -2.31
N HIS A 116 -12.65 -4.86 -1.44
CA HIS A 116 -12.92 -3.49 -1.02
C HIS A 116 -12.60 -2.47 -2.10
N PHE A 117 -11.75 -2.83 -3.06
CA PHE A 117 -11.26 -1.91 -4.10
C PHE A 117 -11.80 -2.21 -5.48
N LYS A 118 -11.98 -3.48 -5.83
CA LYS A 118 -12.49 -3.89 -7.14
C LYS A 118 -13.88 -3.31 -7.37
N GLY A 119 -14.09 -2.75 -8.57
CA GLY A 119 -15.36 -2.13 -8.93
C GLY A 119 -15.46 -0.65 -8.55
N HIS A 120 -14.51 -0.12 -7.78
CA HIS A 120 -14.49 1.26 -7.33
C HIS A 120 -13.31 2.05 -7.89
N THR A 121 -12.46 1.42 -8.68
CA THR A 121 -11.32 2.05 -9.33
C THR A 121 -11.10 1.45 -10.71
N ALA A 122 -10.55 2.27 -11.63
CA ALA A 122 -10.12 1.80 -12.93
C ALA A 122 -8.75 1.14 -12.89
N LEU A 123 -8.01 1.30 -11.79
CA LEU A 123 -6.72 0.65 -11.63
C LEU A 123 -6.88 -0.86 -11.45
N GLU A 124 -5.87 -1.61 -11.87
CA GLU A 124 -5.82 -3.03 -11.55
C GLU A 124 -5.66 -3.22 -10.05
N VAL A 125 -6.37 -4.19 -9.50
CA VAL A 125 -6.32 -4.53 -8.06
C VAL A 125 -5.96 -6.00 -7.94
N CYS A 126 -4.93 -6.31 -7.17
CA CYS A 126 -4.50 -7.70 -6.98
C CYS A 126 -3.90 -7.91 -5.58
N THR A 127 -3.84 -9.18 -5.17
CA THR A 127 -3.14 -9.56 -3.94
C THR A 127 -1.63 -9.55 -4.17
N PRO A 128 -0.81 -9.56 -3.10
CA PRO A 128 0.63 -9.70 -3.26
C PRO A 128 1.02 -10.95 -4.07
N GLU A 129 0.36 -12.07 -3.81
CA GLU A 129 0.63 -13.33 -4.51
C GLU A 129 0.28 -13.25 -6.00
N GLU A 130 -0.88 -12.67 -6.32
CA GLU A 130 -1.29 -12.45 -7.71
C GLU A 130 -0.32 -11.53 -8.45
N PHE A 131 0.12 -10.48 -7.79
CA PHE A 131 1.08 -9.55 -8.37
C PHE A 131 2.40 -10.24 -8.71
N LEU A 132 2.94 -11.02 -7.76
CA LEU A 132 4.19 -11.77 -7.98
C LEU A 132 4.06 -12.77 -9.11
N ALA A 133 2.96 -13.51 -9.18
CA ALA A 133 2.72 -14.47 -10.24
C ALA A 133 2.73 -13.79 -11.61
N ARG A 134 2.11 -12.63 -11.71
CA ARG A 134 2.05 -11.84 -12.94
C ARG A 134 3.42 -11.33 -13.37
N VAL A 135 4.19 -10.79 -12.44
CA VAL A 135 5.54 -10.25 -12.75
C VAL A 135 6.50 -11.37 -13.12
N SER A 136 6.38 -12.53 -12.46
CA SER A 136 7.22 -13.70 -12.72
C SER A 136 6.91 -14.38 -14.06
N ALA A 137 5.73 -14.15 -14.62
CA ALA A 137 5.30 -14.73 -15.89
C ALA A 137 5.84 -13.97 -17.11
N VAL A 138 6.50 -12.83 -16.91
CA VAL A 138 7.03 -11.97 -18.00
C VAL A 138 8.52 -12.27 -18.30
#